data_d354c10e01f97df846d6ba29adb3c354
#
_entry.id   d354c10e01f97df846d6ba29adb3c354
#
_cell.length_a   1.000
_cell.length_b   1.000
_cell.length_c   1.000
_cell.angle_alpha   90.00
_cell.angle_beta   90.00
_cell.angle_gamma   90.00
#
_symmetry.space_group_name_H-M   'P 1'
#
loop_
_entity.id
_entity.type
_entity.pdbx_description
1 polymer ?
#
loop_
_entity_poly.entity_id
_entity_poly.type
_entity_poly.pdbx_seq_one_letter_code
_entity_poly.pdbx_strand_id
1 'polypeptide(L)'
;MQRQQFPDTCERCGKQSRATILSKFDTATLCLDGKADERLAPGYAAADAAEVTACRQGNDNFQGVGLSREDHQFLAERRRLRQHAEAKAGPQ
;
A
#
# COMPACT_ATOMS: atom_id res chain seq x y z
N MET A 1 7.63 19.31 21.10
CA MET A 1 7.61 17.90 21.00
C MET A 1 7.01 17.43 19.68
N GLN A 2 7.69 16.53 19.07
CA GLN A 2 7.23 15.98 17.81
C GLN A 2 6.27 14.85 18.06
N ARG A 3 5.10 14.93 17.47
CA ARG A 3 4.18 13.84 17.53
C ARG A 3 4.33 12.98 16.29
N GLN A 4 4.43 11.70 16.51
CA GLN A 4 4.52 10.76 15.41
C GLN A 4 3.23 10.82 14.60
N GLN A 5 3.36 11.09 13.33
CA GLN A 5 2.21 11.16 12.44
C GLN A 5 2.52 10.43 11.14
N PHE A 6 1.50 9.82 10.60
CA PHE A 6 1.63 9.24 9.28
C PHE A 6 1.54 10.34 8.24
N PRO A 7 2.28 10.22 7.15
CA PRO A 7 2.12 11.17 6.05
C PRO A 7 0.69 11.18 5.55
N ASP A 8 0.24 12.32 5.11
CA ASP A 8 -1.07 12.44 4.49
C ASP A 8 -0.99 12.26 2.97
N THR A 9 0.08 11.67 2.50
CA THR A 9 0.30 11.40 1.08
C THR A 9 0.57 9.90 0.91
N CYS A 10 -0.11 9.30 -0.04
CA CYS A 10 0.14 7.91 -0.39
C CYS A 10 1.52 7.79 -1.00
N GLU A 11 2.38 6.98 -0.40
CA GLU A 11 3.76 6.84 -0.87
C GLU A 11 3.86 6.05 -2.16
N ARG A 12 2.78 5.41 -2.56
CA ARG A 12 2.80 4.61 -3.77
C ARG A 12 2.27 5.36 -4.99
N CYS A 13 1.21 6.13 -4.82
CA CYS A 13 0.63 6.84 -5.95
C CYS A 13 0.79 8.36 -5.86
N GLY A 14 1.29 8.87 -4.76
CA GLY A 14 1.53 10.30 -4.58
C GLY A 14 0.28 11.11 -4.27
N LYS A 15 -0.86 10.47 -4.18
CA LYS A 15 -2.12 11.16 -3.94
C LYS A 15 -2.24 11.57 -2.48
N GLN A 16 -2.70 12.77 -2.25
CA GLN A 16 -2.97 13.23 -0.89
C GLN A 16 -4.20 12.54 -0.36
N SER A 17 -4.15 12.14 0.90
CA SER A 17 -5.25 11.40 1.51
C SER A 17 -5.27 11.65 3.00
N ARG A 18 -6.45 11.91 3.55
CA ARG A 18 -6.60 12.09 4.98
C ARG A 18 -6.44 10.79 5.75
N ALA A 19 -6.73 9.67 5.11
CA ALA A 19 -6.62 8.37 5.72
C ALA A 19 -5.55 7.58 5.00
N THR A 20 -4.55 7.13 5.73
CA THR A 20 -3.50 6.29 5.16
C THR A 20 -3.38 5.02 5.97
N ILE A 21 -3.01 3.95 5.31
CA ILE A 21 -2.89 2.62 5.90
C ILE A 21 -1.54 2.04 5.48
N LEU A 22 -0.89 1.35 6.39
CA LEU A 22 0.39 0.73 6.08
C LEU A 22 0.22 -0.41 5.10
N SER A 23 1.19 -0.54 4.21
CA SER A 23 1.25 -1.66 3.28
C SER A 23 1.53 -2.96 4.02
N LYS A 24 1.02 -4.06 3.48
CA LYS A 24 1.40 -5.39 3.97
C LYS A 24 2.72 -5.86 3.39
N PHE A 25 3.15 -5.26 2.28
CA PHE A 25 4.37 -5.68 1.62
C PHE A 25 5.61 -4.98 2.16
N ASP A 26 5.47 -3.72 2.55
CA ASP A 26 6.61 -2.93 2.99
C ASP A 26 6.15 -1.88 3.99
N THR A 27 6.95 -0.85 4.18
CA THR A 27 6.65 0.18 5.17
C THR A 27 5.95 1.41 4.59
N ALA A 28 5.51 1.35 3.35
CA ALA A 28 4.85 2.48 2.72
C ALA A 28 3.47 2.73 3.32
N THR A 29 3.07 3.99 3.36
CA THR A 29 1.71 4.35 3.72
C THR A 29 0.91 4.58 2.45
N LEU A 30 -0.31 4.09 2.44
CA LEU A 30 -1.14 4.05 1.25
C LEU A 30 -2.47 4.76 1.50
N CYS A 31 -3.02 5.38 0.45
CA CYS A 31 -4.40 5.82 0.50
C CYS A 31 -5.32 4.60 0.44
N LEU A 32 -6.61 4.81 0.66
CA LEU A 32 -7.56 3.70 0.66
C LEU A 32 -7.61 3.00 -0.69
N ASP A 33 -7.51 3.76 -1.77
CA ASP A 33 -7.49 3.18 -3.11
C ASP A 33 -6.26 2.32 -3.31
N GLY A 34 -5.10 2.82 -2.86
CA GLY A 34 -3.86 2.05 -2.97
C GLY A 34 -3.94 0.76 -2.17
N LYS A 35 -4.57 0.82 -0.99
CA LYS A 35 -4.74 -0.37 -0.17
C LYS A 35 -5.69 -1.37 -0.82
N ALA A 36 -6.76 -0.88 -1.44
CA ALA A 36 -7.68 -1.75 -2.15
C ALA A 36 -6.98 -2.49 -3.28
N ASP A 37 -6.14 -1.78 -4.03
CA ASP A 37 -5.36 -2.42 -5.08
C ASP A 37 -4.39 -3.44 -4.52
N GLU A 38 -3.76 -3.13 -3.38
CA GLU A 38 -2.81 -4.04 -2.76
C GLU A 38 -3.45 -5.37 -2.40
N ARG A 39 -4.69 -5.33 -1.92
CA ARG A 39 -5.39 -6.55 -1.53
C ARG A 39 -5.65 -7.48 -2.69
N LEU A 40 -5.59 -6.96 -3.90
CA LEU A 40 -5.78 -7.77 -5.12
C LEU A 40 -4.48 -8.31 -5.66
N ALA A 41 -3.35 -7.89 -5.13
CA ALA A 41 -2.05 -8.29 -5.65
C ALA A 41 -1.84 -9.79 -5.45
N PRO A 42 -1.13 -10.45 -6.38
CA PRO A 42 -0.95 -11.90 -6.31
C PRO A 42 -0.28 -12.37 -5.02
N GLY A 43 0.67 -11.59 -4.49
CA GLY A 43 1.40 -11.98 -3.28
C GLY A 43 0.80 -11.50 -1.98
N TYR A 44 -0.39 -10.88 -2.01
CA TYR A 44 -0.93 -10.26 -0.80
C TYR A 44 -1.17 -11.29 0.31
N ALA A 45 -1.75 -12.43 -0.03
CA ALA A 45 -2.07 -13.45 0.97
C ALA A 45 -0.81 -13.95 1.68
N ALA A 46 0.27 -14.16 0.91
CA ALA A 46 1.53 -14.59 1.50
C ALA A 46 2.14 -13.50 2.37
N ALA A 47 2.04 -12.23 1.95
CA ALA A 47 2.55 -11.12 2.73
C ALA A 47 1.78 -10.98 4.05
N ASP A 48 0.47 -11.12 3.99
CA ASP A 48 -0.37 -11.05 5.19
C ASP A 48 -0.03 -12.19 6.14
N ALA A 49 0.13 -13.40 5.62
CA ALA A 49 0.50 -14.55 6.44
C ALA A 49 1.86 -14.36 7.12
N ALA A 50 2.81 -13.77 6.39
CA ALA A 50 4.14 -13.50 6.97
C ALA A 50 4.03 -12.52 8.12
N GLU A 51 3.19 -11.50 8.01
CA GLU A 51 3.01 -10.54 9.09
C GLU A 51 2.38 -11.21 10.31
N VAL A 52 1.37 -12.03 10.10
CA VAL A 52 0.72 -12.75 11.20
C VAL A 52 1.74 -13.63 11.92
N THR A 53 2.58 -14.35 11.15
CA THR A 53 3.60 -15.19 11.73
C THR A 53 4.60 -14.38 12.55
N ALA A 54 5.04 -13.24 12.00
CA ALA A 54 5.99 -12.39 12.71
C ALA A 54 5.39 -11.87 14.01
N CYS A 55 4.11 -11.48 14.00
CA CYS A 55 3.45 -11.00 15.20
C CYS A 55 3.36 -12.09 16.26
N ARG A 56 3.09 -13.33 15.85
CA ARG A 56 3.00 -14.45 16.76
C ARG A 56 4.36 -14.76 17.40
N GLN A 57 5.42 -14.40 16.71
CA GLN A 57 6.78 -14.59 17.23
C GLN A 57 7.29 -13.40 18.01
N GLY A 58 6.43 -12.42 18.24
CA GLY A 58 6.78 -11.24 19.02
C GLY A 58 7.51 -10.16 18.26
N ASN A 59 7.54 -10.24 16.94
CA ASN A 59 8.22 -9.24 16.12
C ASN A 59 7.25 -8.11 15.77
N ASP A 60 7.25 -7.07 16.60
CA ASP A 60 6.36 -5.92 16.40
C ASP A 60 6.86 -4.96 15.34
N ASN A 61 8.09 -5.12 14.89
CA ASN A 61 8.70 -4.22 13.91
C ASN A 61 8.87 -4.88 12.55
N PHE A 62 8.01 -5.82 12.24
CA PHE A 62 8.08 -6.50 10.95
C PHE A 62 7.84 -5.50 9.82
N GLN A 63 8.81 -5.39 8.94
CA GLN A 63 8.78 -4.38 7.89
C GLN A 63 8.26 -4.91 6.56
N GLY A 64 7.67 -6.09 6.57
CA GLY A 64 7.09 -6.66 5.37
C GLY A 64 8.07 -7.56 4.63
N VAL A 65 7.55 -8.23 3.62
CA VAL A 65 8.35 -9.15 2.79
C VAL A 65 8.90 -8.46 1.56
N GLY A 66 8.52 -7.19 1.34
CA GLY A 66 8.92 -6.48 0.14
C GLY A 66 8.02 -6.82 -1.03
N LEU A 67 8.09 -6.01 -2.08
CA LEU A 67 7.31 -6.24 -3.29
C LEU A 67 8.11 -7.09 -4.25
N SER A 68 7.54 -8.23 -4.65
CA SER A 68 8.12 -9.01 -5.73
C SER A 68 7.96 -8.25 -7.04
N ARG A 69 8.69 -8.67 -8.07
CA ARG A 69 8.55 -8.06 -9.37
C ARG A 69 7.10 -8.17 -9.87
N GLU A 70 6.50 -9.32 -9.67
CA GLU A 70 5.12 -9.54 -10.10
C GLU A 70 4.14 -8.62 -9.38
N ASP A 71 4.29 -8.50 -8.06
CA ASP A 71 3.42 -7.63 -7.29
C ASP A 71 3.64 -6.17 -7.66
N HIS A 72 4.89 -5.78 -7.87
CA HIS A 72 5.20 -4.41 -8.25
C HIS A 72 4.55 -4.07 -9.59
N GLN A 73 4.64 -4.97 -10.56
CA GLN A 73 4.05 -4.75 -11.88
C GLN A 73 2.53 -4.68 -11.79
N PHE A 74 1.94 -5.55 -10.99
CA PHE A 74 0.50 -5.55 -10.80
C PHE A 74 0.03 -4.21 -10.23
N LEU A 75 0.69 -3.74 -9.19
CA LEU A 75 0.29 -2.50 -8.53
C LEU A 75 0.54 -1.28 -9.41
N ALA A 76 1.63 -1.29 -10.18
CA ALA A 76 1.90 -0.19 -11.10
C ALA A 76 0.83 -0.11 -12.18
N GLU A 77 0.38 -1.25 -12.67
CA GLU A 77 -0.67 -1.31 -13.67
C GLU A 77 -1.99 -0.80 -13.10
N ARG A 78 -2.33 -1.24 -11.88
CA ARG A 78 -3.56 -0.78 -11.23
C ARG A 78 -3.53 0.73 -11.02
N ARG A 79 -2.40 1.25 -10.59
CA ARG A 79 -2.25 2.69 -10.38
C ARG A 79 -2.43 3.44 -11.69
N ARG A 80 -1.83 2.93 -12.76
CA ARG A 80 -1.93 3.57 -14.06
C ARG A 80 -3.38 3.60 -14.55
N LEU A 81 -4.09 2.49 -14.38
CA LEU A 81 -5.49 2.43 -14.79
C LEU A 81 -6.35 3.38 -13.98
N ARG A 82 -6.10 3.47 -12.68
CA ARG A 82 -6.85 4.36 -11.81
C ARG A 82 -6.60 5.82 -12.18
N GLN A 83 -5.36 6.18 -12.43
CA GLN A 83 -5.01 7.55 -12.80
C GLN A 83 -5.63 7.92 -14.14
N HIS A 84 -5.66 6.98 -15.07
CA HIS A 84 -6.29 7.20 -16.36
C HIS A 84 -7.80 7.44 -16.21
N ALA A 85 -8.45 6.65 -15.38
CA ALA A 85 -9.87 6.82 -15.12
C ALA A 85 -10.15 8.18 -14.46
N GLU A 86 -9.31 8.58 -13.52
CA GLU A 86 -9.47 9.89 -12.87
C GLU A 86 -9.29 11.03 -13.86
N ALA A 87 -8.33 10.89 -14.77
CA ALA A 87 -8.10 11.92 -15.77
C ALA A 87 -9.30 12.04 -16.71
N LYS A 88 -9.90 10.91 -17.09
CA LYS A 88 -11.09 10.93 -17.95
C LYS A 88 -12.31 11.50 -17.24
N ALA A 89 -12.41 11.22 -15.94
CA ALA A 89 -13.53 11.72 -15.15
C ALA A 89 -13.30 13.14 -14.67
N GLY A 90 -12.16 13.70 -14.95
CA GLY A 90 -11.65 14.91 -14.37
C GLY A 90 -12.63 16.05 -14.19
N PRO A 91 -12.14 17.17 -13.66
CA PRO A 91 -13.05 18.27 -13.31
C PRO A 91 -13.79 18.76 -14.52
N GLN A 92 -15.01 19.14 -14.28
CA GLN A 92 -15.89 19.60 -15.32
C GLN A 92 -16.05 21.10 -15.26
#